data_228f54cb560289bfe381437bf2f96e36
#
_entry.id   228f54cb560289bfe381437bf2f96e36
#
_cell.length_a   1.000
_cell.length_b   1.000
_cell.length_c   1.000
_cell.angle_alpha   90.00
_cell.angle_beta   90.00
_cell.angle_gamma   90.00
#
_symmetry.space_group_name_H-M   'P 1'
#
loop_
_entity.id
_entity.type
_entity.pdbx_description
1 polymer ?
#
loop_
_entity_poly.entity_id
_entity_poly.type
_entity_poly.pdbx_seq_one_letter_code
_entity_poly.pdbx_strand_id
1 'polypeptide(L)'
;MNKRLILTGVIFTISFVVLMVFCILIHQNGGDPLPMDIWARDLAYSTRGEKGGFGYWFWRLLTETGDKYFLVALGIALLFYTRLDYRFLIFVLGVVLEALLNGAFKGVYQRPRPDFYMWWMYESSTSFPSGHSTSTGFVYPYLIFIFALTEKDKRIQLPVIILSGIFIFIVPVSRIVLGMHYLSDCIAGLSLGLITSALFMALTLLFQEYNILPKGVIPLFKKKKEIEDNNQ
;
A
#
# COMPACT_ATOMS: atom_id res chain seq x y z
N MET A 1 -21.51 18.69 -2.61
CA MET A 1 -20.11 18.20 -2.48
C MET A 1 -20.11 16.67 -2.61
N ASN A 2 -19.28 16.11 -3.46
CA ASN A 2 -19.24 14.67 -3.76
C ASN A 2 -18.84 13.88 -2.50
N LYS A 3 -19.70 12.96 -2.02
CA LYS A 3 -19.44 12.14 -0.82
C LYS A 3 -18.08 11.41 -0.85
N ARG A 4 -17.65 10.99 -2.05
CA ARG A 4 -16.36 10.33 -2.25
C ARG A 4 -15.19 11.29 -2.01
N LEU A 5 -15.32 12.54 -2.45
CA LEU A 5 -14.28 13.56 -2.22
C LEU A 5 -14.18 13.93 -0.73
N ILE A 6 -15.31 13.96 -0.02
CA ILE A 6 -15.31 14.13 1.44
C ILE A 6 -14.54 12.98 2.10
N LEU A 7 -14.85 11.74 1.70
CA LEU A 7 -14.19 10.56 2.25
C LEU A 7 -12.66 10.58 2.02
N THR A 8 -12.21 10.97 0.82
CA THR A 8 -10.77 11.10 0.56
C THR A 8 -10.13 12.17 1.44
N GLY A 9 -10.83 13.30 1.68
CA GLY A 9 -10.36 14.34 2.59
C GLY A 9 -10.25 13.85 4.04
N VAL A 10 -11.21 13.05 4.51
CA VAL A 10 -11.17 12.45 5.85
C VAL A 10 -10.00 11.47 5.99
N ILE A 11 -9.81 10.58 5.01
CA ILE A 11 -8.68 9.64 4.99
C ILE A 11 -7.36 10.40 5.03
N PHE A 12 -7.20 11.41 4.19
CA PHE A 12 -6.02 12.27 4.16
C PHE A 12 -5.74 12.89 5.53
N THR A 13 -6.74 13.55 6.13
CA THR A 13 -6.57 14.28 7.41
C THR A 13 -6.20 13.34 8.54
N ILE A 14 -6.90 12.21 8.70
CA ILE A 14 -6.60 11.24 9.76
C ILE A 14 -5.19 10.68 9.56
N SER A 15 -4.83 10.26 8.35
CA SER A 15 -3.53 9.69 8.06
C SER A 15 -2.40 10.71 8.23
N PHE A 16 -2.63 11.97 7.89
CA PHE A 16 -1.68 13.05 8.11
C PHE A 16 -1.41 13.28 9.60
N VAL A 17 -2.47 13.33 10.42
CA VAL A 17 -2.32 13.47 11.87
C VAL A 17 -1.54 12.29 12.46
N VAL A 18 -1.89 11.05 12.08
CA VAL A 18 -1.18 9.85 12.55
C VAL A 18 0.29 9.88 12.14
N LEU A 19 0.60 10.20 10.89
CA LEU A 19 1.99 10.33 10.42
C LEU A 19 2.76 11.36 11.24
N MET A 20 2.18 12.55 11.44
CA MET A 20 2.83 13.62 12.22
C MET A 20 3.08 13.23 13.67
N VAL A 21 2.14 12.53 14.31
CA VAL A 21 2.32 12.00 15.67
C VAL A 21 3.54 11.08 15.73
N PHE A 22 3.66 10.10 14.81
CA PHE A 22 4.81 9.19 14.82
C PHE A 22 6.11 9.90 14.44
N CYS A 23 6.09 10.86 13.53
CA CYS A 23 7.24 11.71 13.23
C CYS A 23 7.76 12.44 14.46
N ILE A 24 6.87 13.03 15.24
CA ILE A 24 7.22 13.73 16.48
C ILE A 24 7.74 12.75 17.54
N LEU A 25 7.04 11.64 17.77
CA LEU A 25 7.45 10.64 18.76
C LEU A 25 8.83 10.05 18.46
N ILE A 26 9.09 9.68 17.20
CA ILE A 26 10.39 9.13 16.80
C ILE A 26 11.50 10.18 16.92
N HIS A 27 11.21 11.42 16.54
CA HIS A 27 12.19 12.51 16.67
C HIS A 27 12.52 12.79 18.15
N GLN A 28 11.52 12.88 19.02
CA GLN A 28 11.70 13.13 20.44
C GLN A 28 12.42 12.00 21.17
N ASN A 29 12.22 10.74 20.70
CA ASN A 29 12.85 9.56 21.28
C ASN A 29 14.25 9.27 20.68
N GLY A 30 14.82 10.15 19.85
CA GLY A 30 16.12 9.97 19.24
C GLY A 30 16.22 8.77 18.29
N GLY A 31 15.09 8.26 17.82
CA GLY A 31 15.01 7.06 16.96
C GLY A 31 14.96 5.73 17.72
N ASP A 32 15.04 5.73 19.03
CA ASP A 32 14.91 4.52 19.85
C ASP A 32 13.52 3.88 19.74
N PRO A 33 13.40 2.55 20.01
CA PRO A 33 12.12 1.88 19.96
C PRO A 33 11.15 2.40 21.03
N LEU A 34 9.89 2.62 20.61
CA LEU A 34 8.81 2.98 21.51
C LEU A 34 8.34 1.74 22.31
N PRO A 35 7.66 1.90 23.46
CA PRO A 35 7.13 0.75 24.22
C PRO A 35 6.26 -0.18 23.38
N MET A 36 5.44 0.36 22.47
CA MET A 36 4.64 -0.42 21.53
C MET A 36 5.48 -1.22 20.51
N ASP A 37 6.64 -0.72 20.15
CA ASP A 37 7.58 -1.41 19.24
C ASP A 37 8.19 -2.62 19.92
N ILE A 38 8.58 -2.48 21.18
CA ILE A 38 9.13 -3.56 22.00
C ILE A 38 8.07 -4.66 22.18
N TRP A 39 6.85 -4.28 22.59
CA TRP A 39 5.74 -5.23 22.73
C TRP A 39 5.44 -6.01 21.44
N ALA A 40 5.31 -5.31 20.32
CA ALA A 40 4.99 -5.94 19.05
C ALA A 40 6.13 -6.86 18.54
N ARG A 41 7.39 -6.44 18.74
CA ARG A 41 8.57 -7.24 18.44
C ARG A 41 8.58 -8.54 19.26
N ASP A 42 8.41 -8.43 20.56
CA ASP A 42 8.49 -9.59 21.47
C ASP A 42 7.37 -10.59 21.18
N LEU A 43 6.15 -10.10 20.90
CA LEU A 43 5.03 -10.93 20.48
C LEU A 43 5.33 -11.63 19.14
N ALA A 44 5.84 -10.90 18.16
CA ALA A 44 6.18 -11.47 16.86
C ALA A 44 7.27 -12.55 16.96
N TYR A 45 8.31 -12.29 17.74
CA TYR A 45 9.44 -13.21 17.88
C TYR A 45 9.10 -14.46 18.68
N SER A 46 8.21 -14.37 19.67
CA SER A 46 7.73 -15.54 20.42
C SER A 46 6.85 -16.47 19.59
N THR A 47 6.23 -15.98 18.51
CA THR A 47 5.24 -16.74 17.73
C THR A 47 5.70 -17.14 16.33
N ARG A 48 6.78 -16.52 15.79
CA ARG A 48 7.18 -16.70 14.38
C ARG A 48 7.78 -18.06 14.03
N GLY A 49 8.20 -18.87 15.01
CA GLY A 49 8.88 -20.14 14.80
C GLY A 49 10.37 -19.98 14.40
N GLU A 50 10.90 -20.98 13.69
CA GLU A 50 12.32 -21.03 13.28
C GLU A 50 12.53 -20.46 11.89
N LYS A 51 13.74 -19.85 11.68
CA LYS A 51 14.18 -19.38 10.37
C LYS A 51 14.36 -20.58 9.42
N GLY A 52 13.74 -20.50 8.23
CA GLY A 52 13.76 -21.58 7.23
C GLY A 52 12.58 -22.56 7.34
N GLY A 53 11.80 -22.50 8.42
CA GLY A 53 10.57 -23.27 8.57
C GLY A 53 9.39 -22.74 7.74
N PHE A 54 8.23 -23.39 7.82
CA PHE A 54 7.02 -22.99 7.09
C PHE A 54 6.65 -21.52 7.34
N GLY A 55 6.66 -21.07 8.61
CA GLY A 55 6.35 -19.69 8.97
C GLY A 55 7.27 -18.67 8.30
N TYR A 56 8.57 -18.97 8.21
CA TYR A 56 9.52 -18.12 7.50
C TYR A 56 9.13 -17.93 6.03
N TRP A 57 8.90 -19.02 5.29
CA TRP A 57 8.56 -18.95 3.87
C TRP A 57 7.19 -18.31 3.63
N PHE A 58 6.22 -18.56 4.50
CA PHE A 58 4.92 -17.90 4.46
C PHE A 58 5.06 -16.37 4.54
N TRP A 59 5.72 -15.86 5.58
CA TRP A 59 5.90 -14.42 5.76
C TRP A 59 6.81 -13.81 4.68
N ARG A 60 7.80 -14.57 4.24
CA ARG A 60 8.73 -14.15 3.17
C ARG A 60 8.02 -13.97 1.83
N LEU A 61 7.18 -14.91 1.42
CA LEU A 61 6.42 -14.81 0.19
C LEU A 61 5.35 -13.73 0.28
N LEU A 62 4.67 -13.65 1.42
CA LEU A 62 3.62 -12.66 1.65
C LEU A 62 4.16 -11.22 1.59
N THR A 63 5.34 -10.97 2.14
CA THR A 63 5.91 -9.61 2.14
C THR A 63 6.21 -9.10 0.73
N GLU A 64 6.51 -9.97 -0.25
CA GLU A 64 6.76 -9.58 -1.65
C GLU A 64 5.57 -8.84 -2.28
N THR A 65 4.34 -9.10 -1.80
CA THR A 65 3.16 -8.38 -2.28
C THR A 65 3.15 -6.88 -1.90
N GLY A 66 4.03 -6.46 -0.99
CA GLY A 66 4.27 -5.05 -0.64
C GLY A 66 5.57 -4.49 -1.24
N ASP A 67 6.30 -5.27 -2.03
CA ASP A 67 7.53 -4.80 -2.67
C ASP A 67 7.24 -3.85 -3.83
N LYS A 68 7.94 -2.72 -3.87
CA LYS A 68 7.72 -1.67 -4.87
C LYS A 68 7.93 -2.14 -6.31
N TYR A 69 8.89 -3.05 -6.56
CA TYR A 69 9.15 -3.55 -7.92
C TYR A 69 8.03 -4.48 -8.38
N PHE A 70 7.55 -5.34 -7.47
CA PHE A 70 6.36 -6.16 -7.73
C PHE A 70 5.14 -5.28 -8.03
N LEU A 71 4.91 -4.23 -7.25
CA LEU A 71 3.75 -3.35 -7.39
C LEU A 71 3.83 -2.47 -8.65
N VAL A 72 5.02 -2.01 -9.04
CA VAL A 72 5.22 -1.33 -10.33
C VAL A 72 4.94 -2.30 -11.49
N ALA A 73 5.47 -3.52 -11.43
CA ALA A 73 5.21 -4.52 -12.46
C ALA A 73 3.72 -4.86 -12.58
N LEU A 74 3.03 -5.01 -11.43
CA LEU A 74 1.58 -5.19 -11.38
C LEU A 74 0.84 -4.01 -12.02
N GLY A 75 1.22 -2.78 -11.68
CA GLY A 75 0.63 -1.57 -12.24
C GLY A 75 0.80 -1.46 -13.75
N ILE A 76 1.99 -1.77 -14.24
CA ILE A 76 2.29 -1.81 -15.69
C ILE A 76 1.46 -2.91 -16.37
N ALA A 77 1.38 -4.10 -15.79
CA ALA A 77 0.57 -5.19 -16.33
C ALA A 77 -0.91 -4.79 -16.41
N LEU A 78 -1.46 -4.17 -15.35
CA LEU A 78 -2.82 -3.67 -15.32
C LEU A 78 -3.05 -2.53 -16.32
N LEU A 79 -2.07 -1.64 -16.51
CA LEU A 79 -2.14 -0.57 -17.48
C LEU A 79 -2.27 -1.11 -18.92
N PHE A 80 -1.45 -2.10 -19.29
CA PHE A 80 -1.55 -2.75 -20.62
C PHE A 80 -2.82 -3.59 -20.74
N TYR A 81 -3.17 -4.33 -19.71
CA TYR A 81 -4.39 -5.15 -19.68
C TYR A 81 -5.66 -4.31 -19.86
N THR A 82 -5.69 -3.10 -19.30
CA THR A 82 -6.80 -2.16 -19.41
C THR A 82 -6.70 -1.21 -20.61
N ARG A 83 -5.79 -1.49 -21.56
CA ARG A 83 -5.57 -0.70 -22.76
C ARG A 83 -5.25 0.76 -22.47
N LEU A 84 -4.28 0.97 -21.56
CA LEU A 84 -3.75 2.28 -21.18
C LEU A 84 -4.81 3.18 -20.50
N ASP A 85 -5.65 2.59 -19.65
CA ASP A 85 -6.56 3.38 -18.83
C ASP A 85 -5.76 4.31 -17.90
N TYR A 86 -6.05 5.61 -17.96
CA TYR A 86 -5.32 6.62 -17.21
C TYR A 86 -5.30 6.40 -15.71
N ARG A 87 -6.29 5.70 -15.15
CA ARG A 87 -6.35 5.37 -13.71
C ARG A 87 -5.20 4.46 -13.28
N PHE A 88 -4.77 3.56 -14.16
CA PHE A 88 -3.60 2.72 -13.91
C PHE A 88 -2.28 3.41 -14.23
N LEU A 89 -2.27 4.43 -15.10
CA LEU A 89 -1.15 5.35 -15.22
C LEU A 89 -0.97 6.16 -13.94
N ILE A 90 -2.06 6.70 -13.39
CA ILE A 90 -2.09 7.37 -12.08
C ILE A 90 -1.58 6.43 -10.97
N PHE A 91 -1.99 5.16 -11.00
CA PHE A 91 -1.49 4.15 -10.08
C PHE A 91 0.04 3.99 -10.15
N VAL A 92 0.61 3.81 -11.34
CA VAL A 92 2.07 3.66 -11.51
C VAL A 92 2.81 4.91 -11.04
N LEU A 93 2.32 6.10 -11.41
CA LEU A 93 2.90 7.38 -10.96
C LEU A 93 2.81 7.52 -9.43
N GLY A 94 1.73 7.05 -8.82
CA GLY A 94 1.56 7.05 -7.37
C GLY A 94 2.56 6.14 -6.66
N VAL A 95 2.83 4.94 -7.19
CA VAL A 95 3.87 4.04 -6.63
C VAL A 95 5.24 4.69 -6.69
N VAL A 96 5.56 5.39 -7.78
CA VAL A 96 6.84 6.10 -7.89
C VAL A 96 6.92 7.25 -6.90
N LEU A 97 5.86 8.06 -6.78
CA LEU A 97 5.85 9.20 -5.87
C LEU A 97 5.95 8.75 -4.40
N GLU A 98 5.19 7.72 -3.99
CA GLU A 98 5.26 7.22 -2.62
C GLU A 98 6.65 6.67 -2.26
N ALA A 99 7.32 6.01 -3.22
CA ALA A 99 8.69 5.53 -3.02
C ALA A 99 9.69 6.68 -2.85
N LEU A 100 9.53 7.78 -3.60
CA LEU A 100 10.35 8.99 -3.44
C LEU A 100 10.11 9.66 -2.09
N LEU A 101 8.84 9.81 -1.68
CA LEU A 101 8.49 10.37 -0.38
C LEU A 101 9.04 9.50 0.77
N ASN A 102 8.88 8.17 0.69
CA ASN A 102 9.44 7.25 1.67
C ASN A 102 10.97 7.39 1.78
N GLY A 103 11.67 7.50 0.63
CA GLY A 103 13.10 7.74 0.58
C GLY A 103 13.51 9.06 1.25
N ALA A 104 12.75 10.14 1.03
CA ALA A 104 12.98 11.44 1.66
C ALA A 104 12.86 11.35 3.19
N PHE A 105 11.79 10.71 3.71
CA PHE A 105 11.63 10.50 5.15
C PHE A 105 12.77 9.66 5.74
N LYS A 106 13.22 8.60 5.05
CA LYS A 106 14.35 7.79 5.47
C LYS A 106 15.64 8.60 5.59
N GLY A 107 15.87 9.51 4.65
CA GLY A 107 17.02 10.43 4.66
C GLY A 107 16.99 11.40 5.84
N VAL A 108 15.81 11.86 6.27
CA VAL A 108 15.64 12.79 7.41
C VAL A 108 15.79 12.07 8.75
N TYR A 109 15.08 10.94 8.94
CA TYR A 109 15.00 10.29 10.25
C TYR A 109 16.15 9.34 10.55
N GLN A 110 16.74 8.71 9.55
CA GLN A 110 17.89 7.79 9.64
C GLN A 110 17.79 6.77 10.78
N ARG A 111 16.56 6.37 11.14
CA ARG A 111 16.28 5.48 12.26
C ARG A 111 16.96 4.13 12.07
N PRO A 112 17.70 3.59 13.07
CA PRO A 112 18.24 2.24 12.99
C PRO A 112 17.12 1.20 12.97
N ARG A 113 17.38 0.04 12.36
CA ARG A 113 16.45 -1.10 12.35
C ARG A 113 16.53 -1.89 13.66
N PRO A 114 15.52 -2.75 13.94
CA PRO A 114 15.59 -3.74 15.01
C PRO A 114 16.90 -4.56 14.94
N ASP A 115 17.24 -5.24 16.04
CA ASP A 115 18.51 -5.98 16.17
C ASP A 115 18.82 -6.88 14.99
N PHE A 116 19.99 -6.71 14.41
CA PHE A 116 20.48 -7.45 13.24
C PHE A 116 20.41 -8.97 13.40
N TYR A 117 20.72 -9.49 14.57
CA TYR A 117 20.70 -10.93 14.85
C TYR A 117 19.32 -11.56 14.74
N MET A 118 18.26 -10.75 14.81
CA MET A 118 16.88 -11.20 14.72
C MET A 118 16.30 -11.12 13.32
N TRP A 119 17.06 -10.59 12.34
CA TRP A 119 16.58 -10.46 10.97
C TRP A 119 16.48 -11.80 10.26
N TRP A 120 15.35 -12.02 9.67
CA TRP A 120 15.17 -13.12 8.74
C TRP A 120 15.50 -12.76 7.29
N MET A 121 15.62 -11.49 6.98
CA MET A 121 16.00 -10.92 5.69
C MET A 121 17.08 -9.87 5.88
N TYR A 122 17.86 -9.59 4.84
CA TYR A 122 18.82 -8.49 4.84
C TYR A 122 18.21 -7.25 4.19
N GLU A 123 18.47 -6.10 4.77
CA GLU A 123 18.05 -4.80 4.23
C GLU A 123 19.05 -3.72 4.67
N SER A 124 19.59 -2.96 3.72
CA SER A 124 20.63 -1.95 3.97
C SER A 124 20.11 -0.56 4.28
N SER A 125 18.83 -0.28 3.99
CA SER A 125 18.24 1.05 4.21
C SER A 125 17.77 1.24 5.65
N THR A 126 17.59 2.52 6.07
CA THR A 126 17.08 2.88 7.40
C THR A 126 15.64 2.40 7.64
N SER A 127 15.22 2.40 8.93
CA SER A 127 13.96 1.75 9.33
C SER A 127 12.72 2.60 9.04
N PHE A 128 12.74 3.89 9.40
CA PHE A 128 11.55 4.75 9.39
C PHE A 128 11.43 5.60 8.13
N PRO A 129 10.23 5.67 7.55
CA PRO A 129 9.09 4.75 7.71
C PRO A 129 9.27 3.47 6.90
N SER A 130 8.44 2.44 7.17
CA SER A 130 8.48 1.17 6.44
C SER A 130 8.04 1.32 4.99
N GLY A 131 8.94 1.01 4.03
CA GLY A 131 8.64 1.11 2.60
C GLY A 131 7.51 0.20 2.15
N HIS A 132 7.54 -1.09 2.53
CA HIS A 132 6.47 -2.04 2.21
C HIS A 132 5.10 -1.59 2.77
N SER A 133 5.08 -1.01 3.98
CA SER A 133 3.85 -0.47 4.55
C SER A 133 3.37 0.77 3.79
N THR A 134 4.30 1.63 3.32
CA THR A 134 3.95 2.80 2.50
C THR A 134 3.34 2.37 1.18
N SER A 135 3.98 1.46 0.47
CA SER A 135 3.47 0.93 -0.81
C SER A 135 2.12 0.24 -0.63
N THR A 136 1.97 -0.55 0.43
CA THR A 136 0.71 -1.22 0.78
C THR A 136 -0.41 -0.22 1.09
N GLY A 137 -0.11 0.84 1.85
CA GLY A 137 -1.05 1.91 2.20
C GLY A 137 -1.46 2.77 1.00
N PHE A 138 -0.67 2.82 -0.06
CA PHE A 138 -1.04 3.44 -1.32
C PHE A 138 -1.83 2.50 -2.22
N VAL A 139 -1.24 1.36 -2.57
CA VAL A 139 -1.69 0.48 -3.65
C VAL A 139 -3.05 -0.13 -3.37
N TYR A 140 -3.21 -0.78 -2.25
CA TYR A 140 -4.42 -1.56 -1.99
C TYR A 140 -5.67 -0.69 -1.76
N PRO A 141 -5.63 0.42 -1.01
CA PRO A 141 -6.77 1.34 -0.94
C PRO A 141 -7.12 1.95 -2.31
N TYR A 142 -6.12 2.26 -3.14
CA TYR A 142 -6.37 2.79 -4.47
C TYR A 142 -6.97 1.74 -5.41
N LEU A 143 -6.56 0.47 -5.32
CA LEU A 143 -7.20 -0.64 -6.05
C LEU A 143 -8.65 -0.84 -5.62
N ILE A 144 -8.93 -0.86 -4.31
CA ILE A 144 -10.31 -0.90 -3.78
C ILE A 144 -11.15 0.22 -4.41
N PHE A 145 -10.60 1.44 -4.41
CA PHE A 145 -11.28 2.60 -4.96
C PHE A 145 -11.57 2.46 -6.46
N ILE A 146 -10.57 2.08 -7.28
CA ILE A 146 -10.78 1.90 -8.73
C ILE A 146 -11.82 0.82 -9.00
N PHE A 147 -11.69 -0.36 -8.38
CA PHE A 147 -12.61 -1.47 -8.61
C PHE A 147 -14.02 -1.17 -8.10
N ALA A 148 -14.16 -0.43 -7.00
CA ALA A 148 -15.46 0.05 -6.53
C ALA A 148 -16.11 1.09 -7.46
N LEU A 149 -15.29 1.83 -8.23
CA LEU A 149 -15.79 2.81 -9.20
C LEU A 149 -16.19 2.20 -10.54
N THR A 150 -15.45 1.19 -10.99
CA THR A 150 -15.46 0.79 -12.41
C THR A 150 -16.00 -0.59 -12.64
N GLU A 151 -15.76 -1.53 -11.71
CA GLU A 151 -16.18 -2.91 -11.90
C GLU A 151 -17.60 -3.12 -11.37
N LYS A 152 -18.46 -3.66 -12.22
CA LYS A 152 -19.85 -3.97 -11.91
C LYS A 152 -20.06 -5.44 -11.56
N ASP A 153 -19.22 -6.33 -12.09
CA ASP A 153 -19.29 -7.74 -11.75
C ASP A 153 -18.78 -8.00 -10.34
N LYS A 154 -19.71 -8.36 -9.46
CA LYS A 154 -19.38 -8.66 -8.05
C LYS A 154 -18.46 -9.85 -7.86
N ARG A 155 -18.38 -10.75 -8.84
CA ARG A 155 -17.48 -11.91 -8.80
C ARG A 155 -16.01 -11.49 -8.91
N ILE A 156 -15.75 -10.32 -9.52
CA ILE A 156 -14.40 -9.75 -9.67
C ILE A 156 -14.17 -8.69 -8.59
N GLN A 157 -15.14 -7.79 -8.42
CA GLN A 157 -15.03 -6.67 -7.49
C GLN A 157 -14.79 -7.14 -6.06
N LEU A 158 -15.58 -8.10 -5.58
CA LEU A 158 -15.56 -8.51 -4.17
C LEU A 158 -14.23 -9.19 -3.76
N PRO A 159 -13.67 -10.16 -4.52
CA PRO A 159 -12.35 -10.72 -4.23
C PRO A 159 -11.25 -9.67 -4.19
N VAL A 160 -11.22 -8.72 -5.13
CA VAL A 160 -10.22 -7.65 -5.14
C VAL A 160 -10.33 -6.79 -3.89
N ILE A 161 -11.53 -6.38 -3.49
CA ILE A 161 -11.75 -5.58 -2.28
C ILE A 161 -11.31 -6.34 -1.03
N ILE A 162 -11.72 -7.60 -0.89
CA ILE A 162 -11.41 -8.42 0.29
C ILE A 162 -9.91 -8.68 0.38
N LEU A 163 -9.27 -9.14 -0.70
CA LEU A 163 -7.83 -9.42 -0.72
C LEU A 163 -7.01 -8.15 -0.48
N SER A 164 -7.37 -7.05 -1.11
CA SER A 164 -6.72 -5.76 -0.87
C SER A 164 -6.86 -5.34 0.59
N GLY A 165 -8.05 -5.50 1.19
CA GLY A 165 -8.27 -5.21 2.60
C GLY A 165 -7.39 -6.07 3.52
N ILE A 166 -7.21 -7.36 3.22
CA ILE A 166 -6.32 -8.25 3.97
C ILE A 166 -4.87 -7.78 3.84
N PHE A 167 -4.40 -7.47 2.64
CA PHE A 167 -3.01 -7.08 2.39
C PHE A 167 -2.63 -5.76 3.06
N ILE A 168 -3.55 -4.81 3.23
CA ILE A 168 -3.31 -3.56 3.98
C ILE A 168 -2.78 -3.83 5.39
N PHE A 169 -3.25 -4.91 6.04
CA PHE A 169 -2.86 -5.22 7.42
C PHE A 169 -1.76 -6.27 7.49
N ILE A 170 -1.84 -7.33 6.68
CA ILE A 170 -0.94 -8.48 6.85
C ILE A 170 0.49 -8.21 6.35
N VAL A 171 0.66 -7.34 5.33
CA VAL A 171 2.00 -6.98 4.84
C VAL A 171 2.80 -6.19 5.88
N PRO A 172 2.28 -5.12 6.53
CA PRO A 172 2.97 -4.49 7.65
C PRO A 172 3.33 -5.44 8.79
N VAL A 173 2.42 -6.36 9.15
CA VAL A 173 2.70 -7.39 10.17
C VAL A 173 3.87 -8.27 9.75
N SER A 174 3.96 -8.67 8.49
CA SER A 174 5.08 -9.46 7.97
C SER A 174 6.44 -8.78 8.21
N ARG A 175 6.50 -7.44 8.15
CA ARG A 175 7.75 -6.69 8.35
C ARG A 175 8.24 -6.74 9.79
N ILE A 176 7.31 -6.80 10.76
CA ILE A 176 7.62 -6.96 12.17
C ILE A 176 8.08 -8.40 12.45
N VAL A 177 7.34 -9.38 11.94
CA VAL A 177 7.67 -10.81 12.11
C VAL A 177 9.03 -11.17 11.52
N LEU A 178 9.35 -10.62 10.35
CA LEU A 178 10.65 -10.81 9.69
C LEU A 178 11.81 -10.04 10.37
N GLY A 179 11.52 -9.23 11.39
CA GLY A 179 12.52 -8.47 12.14
C GLY A 179 13.04 -7.22 11.40
N MET A 180 12.33 -6.74 10.40
CA MET A 180 12.82 -5.69 9.49
C MET A 180 12.45 -4.29 9.94
N HIS A 181 11.32 -4.13 10.65
CA HIS A 181 10.75 -2.86 11.04
C HIS A 181 10.09 -2.92 12.41
N TYR A 182 10.03 -1.77 13.07
CA TYR A 182 9.21 -1.55 14.25
C TYR A 182 7.72 -1.35 13.86
N LEU A 183 6.82 -1.56 14.82
CA LEU A 183 5.39 -1.32 14.63
C LEU A 183 5.11 0.15 14.26
N SER A 184 5.78 1.09 14.93
CA SER A 184 5.68 2.52 14.64
C SER A 184 6.12 2.88 13.21
N ASP A 185 7.17 2.22 12.67
CA ASP A 185 7.58 2.38 11.26
C ASP A 185 6.47 1.94 10.30
N CYS A 186 5.80 0.84 10.64
CA CYS A 186 4.73 0.27 9.83
C CYS A 186 3.48 1.16 9.83
N ILE A 187 3.10 1.71 10.99
CA ILE A 187 1.94 2.62 11.11
C ILE A 187 2.23 3.93 10.37
N ALA A 188 3.42 4.51 10.56
CA ALA A 188 3.82 5.71 9.83
C ALA A 188 3.88 5.48 8.32
N GLY A 189 4.42 4.33 7.89
CA GLY A 189 4.45 3.93 6.48
C GLY A 189 3.04 3.81 5.89
N LEU A 190 2.13 3.07 6.54
CA LEU A 190 0.73 2.97 6.13
C LEU A 190 0.08 4.36 6.01
N SER A 191 0.33 5.24 6.99
CA SER A 191 -0.23 6.58 6.99
C SER A 191 0.29 7.41 5.81
N LEU A 192 1.58 7.35 5.51
CA LEU A 192 2.17 8.02 4.34
C LEU A 192 1.57 7.49 3.02
N GLY A 193 1.41 6.18 2.91
CA GLY A 193 0.75 5.54 1.77
C GLY A 193 -0.72 5.94 1.62
N LEU A 194 -1.47 5.99 2.72
CA LEU A 194 -2.88 6.43 2.72
C LEU A 194 -3.04 7.90 2.34
N ILE A 195 -2.12 8.79 2.76
CA ILE A 195 -2.07 10.20 2.32
C ILE A 195 -1.93 10.25 0.80
N THR A 196 -0.94 9.54 0.26
CA THR A 196 -0.70 9.48 -1.18
C THR A 196 -1.91 8.88 -1.91
N SER A 197 -2.49 7.79 -1.39
CA SER A 197 -3.69 7.16 -1.95
C SER A 197 -4.88 8.15 -2.01
N ALA A 198 -5.14 8.88 -0.91
CA ALA A 198 -6.22 9.85 -0.85
C ALA A 198 -6.03 10.99 -1.86
N LEU A 199 -4.80 11.50 -2.03
CA LEU A 199 -4.47 12.52 -3.04
C LEU A 199 -4.75 12.00 -4.47
N PHE A 200 -4.31 10.79 -4.78
CA PHE A 200 -4.49 10.21 -6.12
C PHE A 200 -5.95 9.78 -6.39
N MET A 201 -6.69 9.36 -5.36
CA MET A 201 -8.15 9.17 -5.46
C MET A 201 -8.87 10.48 -5.78
N ALA A 202 -8.53 11.57 -5.07
CA ALA A 202 -9.10 12.89 -5.32
C ALA A 202 -8.77 13.37 -6.74
N LEU A 203 -7.52 13.22 -7.18
CA LEU A 203 -7.09 13.54 -8.55
C LEU A 203 -7.89 12.75 -9.60
N THR A 204 -8.09 11.45 -9.37
CA THR A 204 -8.90 10.60 -10.27
C THR A 204 -10.35 11.09 -10.35
N LEU A 205 -10.96 11.47 -9.22
CA LEU A 205 -12.32 12.01 -9.19
C LEU A 205 -12.43 13.33 -9.95
N LEU A 206 -11.45 14.23 -9.78
CA LEU A 206 -11.38 15.50 -10.51
C LEU A 206 -11.23 15.29 -12.02
N PHE A 207 -10.35 14.37 -12.43
CA PHE A 207 -10.18 14.04 -13.86
C PHE A 207 -11.46 13.47 -14.47
N GLN A 208 -12.24 12.70 -13.71
CA GLN A 208 -13.55 12.21 -14.15
C GLN A 208 -14.58 13.34 -14.25
N GLU A 209 -14.63 14.25 -13.29
CA GLU A 209 -15.59 15.34 -13.23
C GLU A 209 -15.39 16.33 -14.38
N TYR A 210 -14.13 16.71 -14.65
CA TYR A 210 -13.79 17.67 -15.70
C TYR A 210 -13.54 17.05 -17.08
N ASN A 211 -13.70 15.72 -17.23
CA ASN A 211 -13.40 14.99 -18.48
C ASN A 211 -12.02 15.29 -19.07
N ILE A 212 -11.00 15.50 -18.22
CA ILE A 212 -9.65 15.91 -18.60
C ILE A 212 -8.95 14.83 -19.44
N LEU A 213 -9.22 13.56 -19.13
CA LEU A 213 -8.65 12.42 -19.83
C LEU A 213 -9.75 11.50 -20.37
N PRO A 214 -9.56 10.91 -21.56
CA PRO A 214 -10.53 9.99 -22.13
C PRO A 214 -10.79 8.84 -21.14
N LYS A 215 -12.05 8.52 -20.93
CA LYS A 215 -12.45 7.34 -20.17
C LYS A 215 -11.90 6.13 -20.91
N GLY A 216 -10.76 5.64 -20.47
CA GLY A 216 -10.21 4.39 -20.95
C GLY A 216 -11.32 3.35 -20.84
N VAL A 217 -11.65 2.75 -21.94
CA VAL A 217 -12.63 1.67 -21.96
C VAL A 217 -11.99 0.53 -21.17
N ILE A 218 -12.56 0.12 -20.05
CA ILE A 218 -12.28 -1.18 -19.48
C ILE A 218 -13.15 -2.17 -20.26
N PRO A 219 -12.65 -2.82 -21.30
CA PRO A 219 -13.52 -3.62 -22.17
C PRO A 219 -13.40 -5.11 -21.86
N LEU A 220 -13.01 -5.48 -20.63
CA LEU A 220 -12.65 -6.87 -20.40
C LEU A 220 -13.83 -7.84 -20.39
N PHE A 221 -15.04 -7.35 -20.16
CA PHE A 221 -16.23 -8.22 -20.10
C PHE A 221 -17.42 -7.74 -20.93
N LYS A 222 -17.36 -6.56 -21.54
CA LYS A 222 -18.44 -6.07 -22.38
C LYS A 222 -18.55 -6.78 -23.74
N LYS A 223 -17.39 -7.24 -24.27
CA LYS A 223 -17.33 -7.77 -25.63
C LYS A 223 -17.99 -9.15 -25.81
N LYS A 224 -18.10 -9.94 -24.73
CA LYS A 224 -18.75 -11.26 -24.84
C LYS A 224 -20.27 -11.14 -24.97
N LYS A 225 -20.87 -10.18 -24.27
CA LYS A 225 -22.31 -9.97 -24.30
C LYS A 225 -22.78 -9.28 -25.58
N GLU A 226 -22.04 -8.28 -26.08
CA GLU A 226 -22.38 -7.62 -27.36
C GLU A 226 -22.19 -8.52 -28.59
N ILE A 227 -21.29 -9.50 -28.50
CA ILE A 227 -21.09 -10.50 -29.56
C ILE A 227 -22.22 -11.57 -29.51
N GLU A 228 -22.66 -11.95 -28.31
CA GLU A 228 -23.78 -12.87 -28.13
C GLU A 228 -25.13 -12.23 -28.53
N ASP A 229 -25.32 -10.94 -28.19
CA ASP A 229 -26.56 -10.19 -28.53
C ASP A 229 -26.61 -9.80 -30.04
N ASN A 230 -25.48 -9.69 -30.75
CA ASN A 230 -25.42 -9.42 -32.18
C ASN A 230 -25.48 -10.69 -33.05
N ASN A 231 -25.43 -11.88 -32.46
CA ASN A 231 -25.52 -13.17 -33.15
C ASN A 231 -26.89 -13.88 -32.91
N GLN A 232 -27.85 -13.22 -32.29
CA GLN A 232 -29.25 -13.61 -32.19
C GLN A 232 -30.13 -12.67 -33.03
#